data_c7995f3f3778d5ee80370853a20dffe1
#
_entry.id   c7995f3f3778d5ee80370853a20dffe1
#
_cell.length_a   1.000
_cell.length_b   1.000
_cell.length_c   1.000
_cell.angle_alpha   90.00
_cell.angle_beta   90.00
_cell.angle_gamma   90.00
#
_symmetry.space_group_name_H-M   'P 1'
#
loop_
_entity.id
_entity.type
_entity.pdbx_description
1 polymer ?
#
loop_
_entity_poly.entity_id
_entity_poly.type
_entity_poly.pdbx_seq_one_letter_code
_entity_poly.pdbx_strand_id
1 'polypeptide(L)'
;RIAENIRRSAHDDMLRNDREALRRLVSMIGGQPGIVRIRIFNKEGRIQSSTHPEEVGRLGDKRAEECYACHQSDRPLTRLPGGDRVRTFRDADGQRVLGVVAPIDNEPQCSGCHDRTQTVLGVLDVQLSMASVDRSVEASERQLLWSLALTVAGMALLAALLVWRLVLAPVGRLEAAMSRVTAGDLGARVSIASDDEMGRLGGA
;
A
#
# COMPACT_ATOMS: atom_id res chain seq x y z
N ARG A 1 -9.20 -13.18 -4.65
CA ARG A 1 -10.47 -13.14 -5.41
C ARG A 1 -10.22 -13.06 -6.93
N ILE A 2 -9.33 -12.14 -7.42
CA ILE A 2 -9.08 -11.98 -8.87
C ILE A 2 -8.57 -13.29 -9.49
N ALA A 3 -7.52 -13.90 -8.94
CA ALA A 3 -6.96 -15.15 -9.46
C ALA A 3 -8.00 -16.29 -9.45
N GLU A 4 -8.88 -16.34 -8.46
CA GLU A 4 -9.93 -17.36 -8.38
C GLU A 4 -11.02 -17.15 -9.46
N ASN A 5 -11.39 -15.91 -9.74
CA ASN A 5 -12.31 -15.59 -10.82
C ASN A 5 -11.71 -15.95 -12.19
N ILE A 6 -10.45 -15.62 -12.41
CA ILE A 6 -9.73 -15.98 -13.64
C ILE A 6 -9.66 -17.50 -13.77
N ARG A 7 -9.32 -18.22 -12.70
CA ARG A 7 -9.26 -19.68 -12.69
C ARG A 7 -10.60 -20.29 -13.08
N ARG A 8 -11.72 -19.82 -12.53
CA ARG A 8 -13.06 -20.32 -12.84
C ARG A 8 -13.45 -20.06 -14.30
N SER A 9 -13.20 -18.82 -14.79
CA SER A 9 -13.48 -18.51 -16.19
C SER A 9 -12.64 -19.36 -17.15
N ALA A 10 -11.34 -19.52 -16.85
CA ALA A 10 -10.44 -20.35 -17.62
C ALA A 10 -10.84 -21.84 -17.61
N HIS A 11 -11.42 -22.32 -16.50
CA HIS A 11 -11.88 -23.70 -16.36
C HIS A 11 -12.97 -24.06 -17.37
N ASP A 12 -13.94 -23.16 -17.60
CA ASP A 12 -15.02 -23.40 -18.57
C ASP A 12 -14.47 -23.51 -20.01
N ASP A 13 -13.51 -22.67 -20.38
CA ASP A 13 -12.86 -22.72 -21.69
C ASP A 13 -12.01 -24.00 -21.85
N MET A 14 -11.35 -24.45 -20.76
CA MET A 14 -10.60 -25.71 -20.73
C MET A 14 -11.53 -26.91 -20.92
N LEU A 15 -12.70 -26.96 -20.26
CA LEU A 15 -13.67 -28.03 -20.41
C LEU A 15 -14.21 -28.16 -21.85
N ARG A 16 -14.29 -27.03 -22.57
CA ARG A 16 -14.69 -26.99 -23.98
C ARG A 16 -13.52 -27.26 -24.92
N ASN A 17 -12.29 -27.44 -24.39
CA ASN A 17 -11.05 -27.53 -25.15
C ASN A 17 -10.85 -26.34 -26.12
N ASP A 18 -11.38 -25.17 -25.76
CA ASP A 18 -11.30 -23.93 -26.57
C ASP A 18 -10.06 -23.12 -26.16
N ARG A 19 -8.93 -23.47 -26.74
CA ARG A 19 -7.65 -22.76 -26.50
C ARG A 19 -7.67 -21.34 -26.97
N GLU A 20 -8.47 -21.01 -27.96
CA GLU A 20 -8.56 -19.65 -28.50
C GLU A 20 -9.40 -18.76 -27.58
N ALA A 21 -10.52 -19.28 -27.02
CA ALA A 21 -11.27 -18.59 -26.00
C ALA A 21 -10.41 -18.30 -24.75
N LEU A 22 -9.62 -19.29 -24.31
CA LEU A 22 -8.70 -19.13 -23.19
C LEU A 22 -7.65 -18.04 -23.45
N ARG A 23 -7.07 -17.97 -24.64
CA ARG A 23 -6.11 -16.90 -24.99
C ARG A 23 -6.77 -15.54 -25.01
N ARG A 24 -7.98 -15.43 -25.59
CA ARG A 24 -8.76 -14.17 -25.60
C ARG A 24 -9.08 -13.73 -24.18
N LEU A 25 -9.50 -14.63 -23.32
CA LEU A 25 -9.77 -14.37 -21.89
C LEU A 25 -8.52 -13.79 -21.19
N VAL A 26 -7.38 -14.48 -21.31
CA VAL A 26 -6.12 -14.05 -20.71
C VAL A 26 -5.68 -12.67 -21.23
N SER A 27 -5.79 -12.45 -22.54
CA SER A 27 -5.45 -11.16 -23.16
C SER A 27 -6.37 -10.04 -22.69
N MET A 28 -7.69 -10.30 -22.65
CA MET A 28 -8.68 -9.31 -22.22
C MET A 28 -8.49 -8.90 -20.75
N ILE A 29 -8.28 -9.87 -19.88
CA ILE A 29 -8.05 -9.60 -18.45
C ILE A 29 -6.68 -8.94 -18.26
N GLY A 30 -5.66 -9.39 -18.99
CA GLY A 30 -4.32 -8.82 -18.94
C GLY A 30 -4.23 -7.36 -19.35
N GLY A 31 -5.15 -6.88 -20.19
CA GLY A 31 -5.27 -5.47 -20.55
C GLY A 31 -5.88 -4.57 -19.48
N GLN A 32 -6.34 -5.13 -18.36
CA GLN A 32 -6.93 -4.33 -17.29
C GLN A 32 -5.86 -3.58 -16.47
N PRO A 33 -6.15 -2.34 -16.04
CA PRO A 33 -5.24 -1.58 -15.19
C PRO A 33 -4.86 -2.33 -13.92
N GLY A 34 -3.57 -2.37 -13.63
CA GLY A 34 -3.04 -3.03 -12.44
C GLY A 34 -2.66 -4.50 -12.65
N ILE A 35 -2.97 -5.12 -13.78
CA ILE A 35 -2.45 -6.45 -14.12
C ILE A 35 -1.14 -6.28 -14.89
N VAL A 36 -0.08 -6.86 -14.36
CA VAL A 36 1.24 -6.85 -15.00
C VAL A 36 1.39 -8.07 -15.91
N ARG A 37 0.99 -9.24 -15.41
CA ARG A 37 1.18 -10.50 -16.12
C ARG A 37 0.18 -11.56 -15.66
N ILE A 38 -0.28 -12.37 -16.59
CA ILE A 38 -1.01 -13.62 -16.33
C ILE A 38 -0.33 -14.72 -17.12
N ARG A 39 -0.04 -15.84 -16.48
CA ARG A 39 0.51 -17.04 -17.12
C ARG A 39 -0.26 -18.28 -16.67
N ILE A 40 -0.47 -19.19 -17.59
CA ILE A 40 -0.99 -20.54 -17.30
C ILE A 40 0.08 -21.54 -17.68
N PHE A 41 0.57 -22.24 -16.69
CA PHE A 41 1.55 -23.32 -16.85
C PHE A 41 0.86 -24.67 -16.89
N ASN A 42 1.37 -25.57 -17.72
CA ASN A 42 0.99 -26.98 -17.66
C ASN A 42 1.79 -27.73 -16.57
N LYS A 43 1.52 -29.00 -16.41
CA LYS A 43 2.19 -29.87 -15.42
C LYS A 43 3.69 -30.03 -15.62
N GLU A 44 4.19 -29.85 -16.85
CA GLU A 44 5.62 -29.83 -17.16
C GLU A 44 6.29 -28.50 -16.83
N GLY A 45 5.52 -27.48 -16.44
CA GLY A 45 6.00 -26.13 -16.20
C GLY A 45 6.15 -25.29 -17.47
N ARG A 46 5.54 -25.71 -18.58
CA ARG A 46 5.56 -24.96 -19.84
C ARG A 46 4.39 -23.98 -19.88
N ILE A 47 4.64 -22.76 -20.29
CA ILE A 47 3.63 -21.71 -20.43
C ILE A 47 2.72 -22.06 -21.60
N GLN A 48 1.45 -22.31 -21.32
CA GLN A 48 0.42 -22.60 -22.31
C GLN A 48 -0.32 -21.34 -22.78
N SER A 49 -0.46 -20.36 -21.90
CA SER A 49 -1.06 -19.07 -22.21
C SER A 49 -0.38 -17.99 -21.37
N SER A 50 -0.18 -16.82 -21.97
CA SER A 50 0.39 -15.64 -21.30
C SER A 50 -0.20 -14.37 -21.87
N THR A 51 -0.25 -13.31 -21.06
CA THR A 51 -0.46 -11.93 -21.52
C THR A 51 0.69 -11.43 -22.38
N HIS A 52 1.85 -12.11 -22.34
CA HIS A 52 3.03 -11.87 -23.16
C HIS A 52 3.21 -13.04 -24.14
N PRO A 53 2.75 -12.89 -25.39
CA PRO A 53 2.74 -14.00 -26.35
C PRO A 53 4.11 -14.66 -26.60
N GLU A 54 5.18 -13.90 -26.45
CA GLU A 54 6.57 -14.35 -26.63
C GLU A 54 7.03 -15.35 -25.56
N GLU A 55 6.31 -15.46 -24.44
CA GLU A 55 6.60 -16.42 -23.37
C GLU A 55 5.98 -17.78 -23.63
N VAL A 56 4.95 -17.86 -24.48
CA VAL A 56 4.21 -19.10 -24.74
C VAL A 56 5.15 -20.17 -25.28
N GLY A 57 5.07 -21.36 -24.70
CA GLY A 57 5.94 -22.48 -25.03
C GLY A 57 7.25 -22.54 -24.24
N ARG A 58 7.66 -21.47 -23.55
CA ARG A 58 8.86 -21.50 -22.70
C ARG A 58 8.59 -22.26 -21.40
N LEU A 59 9.67 -22.80 -20.81
CA LEU A 59 9.62 -23.40 -19.47
C LEU A 59 9.76 -22.30 -18.42
N GLY A 60 8.94 -22.36 -17.39
CA GLY A 60 9.07 -21.51 -16.21
C GLY A 60 10.31 -21.85 -15.40
N ASP A 61 10.92 -20.84 -14.80
CA ASP A 61 12.01 -21.05 -13.85
C ASP A 61 11.42 -21.45 -12.49
N LYS A 62 11.70 -22.67 -12.04
CA LYS A 62 11.27 -23.19 -10.74
C LYS A 62 11.87 -22.44 -9.55
N ARG A 63 12.95 -21.68 -9.77
CA ARG A 63 13.60 -20.85 -8.75
C ARG A 63 13.05 -19.44 -8.69
N ALA A 64 12.24 -19.06 -9.68
CA ALA A 64 11.58 -17.74 -9.67
C ALA A 64 10.67 -17.59 -8.44
N GLU A 65 10.52 -16.36 -7.99
CA GLU A 65 9.74 -16.02 -6.78
C GLU A 65 8.31 -16.59 -6.79
N GLU A 66 7.69 -16.67 -7.94
CA GLU A 66 6.38 -17.26 -8.14
C GLU A 66 6.34 -18.78 -8.03
N CYS A 67 7.45 -19.46 -8.25
CA CYS A 67 7.51 -20.94 -8.37
C CYS A 67 8.17 -21.61 -7.16
N TYR A 68 9.15 -20.96 -6.52
CA TYR A 68 10.00 -21.62 -5.54
C TYR A 68 9.23 -22.17 -4.32
N ALA A 69 8.12 -21.55 -3.92
CA ALA A 69 7.35 -21.99 -2.76
C ALA A 69 6.84 -23.43 -2.86
N CYS A 70 6.43 -23.83 -4.07
CA CYS A 70 6.03 -25.21 -4.34
C CYS A 70 7.21 -26.12 -4.67
N HIS A 71 8.29 -25.55 -5.21
CA HIS A 71 9.42 -26.28 -5.78
C HIS A 71 10.68 -26.27 -4.91
N GLN A 72 10.57 -25.92 -3.60
CA GLN A 72 11.70 -25.96 -2.66
C GLN A 72 12.24 -27.36 -2.40
N SER A 73 11.43 -28.39 -2.61
CA SER A 73 11.82 -29.79 -2.42
C SER A 73 11.70 -30.58 -3.73
N ASP A 74 12.30 -31.76 -3.78
CA ASP A 74 12.26 -32.66 -4.95
C ASP A 74 10.83 -33.07 -5.34
N ARG A 75 9.90 -33.02 -4.38
CA ARG A 75 8.46 -33.23 -4.63
C ARG A 75 7.72 -31.91 -4.46
N PRO A 76 7.20 -31.33 -5.55
CA PRO A 76 6.42 -30.10 -5.46
C PRO A 76 5.19 -30.26 -4.56
N LEU A 77 4.91 -29.23 -3.76
CA LEU A 77 3.72 -29.20 -2.93
C LEU A 77 2.48 -29.08 -3.81
N THR A 78 1.54 -30.01 -3.64
CA THR A 78 0.25 -29.98 -4.36
C THR A 78 -0.75 -29.02 -3.73
N ARG A 79 -0.55 -28.65 -2.46
CA ARG A 79 -1.37 -27.70 -1.73
C ARG A 79 -0.51 -26.77 -0.91
N LEU A 80 -0.71 -25.46 -1.09
CA LEU A 80 -0.15 -24.41 -0.25
C LEU A 80 -1.27 -23.79 0.58
N PRO A 81 -1.02 -23.45 1.85
CA PRO A 81 -1.89 -22.57 2.62
C PRO A 81 -2.15 -21.27 1.84
N GLY A 82 -3.34 -20.66 2.03
CA GLY A 82 -3.73 -19.48 1.25
C GLY A 82 -2.76 -18.30 1.35
N GLY A 83 -2.08 -18.14 2.49
CA GLY A 83 -1.06 -17.10 2.70
C GLY A 83 0.20 -17.28 1.85
N ASP A 84 0.61 -18.53 1.63
CA ASP A 84 1.84 -18.86 0.89
C ASP A 84 1.66 -18.79 -0.64
N ARG A 85 0.41 -18.60 -1.09
CA ARG A 85 0.08 -18.42 -2.51
C ARG A 85 0.25 -16.98 -3.00
N VAL A 86 0.49 -16.05 -2.08
CA VAL A 86 0.60 -14.63 -2.36
C VAL A 86 1.97 -14.14 -1.94
N ARG A 87 2.68 -13.50 -2.86
CA ARG A 87 4.03 -12.98 -2.62
C ARG A 87 4.20 -11.61 -3.23
N THR A 88 4.98 -10.79 -2.56
CA THR A 88 5.40 -9.49 -3.08
C THR A 88 6.88 -9.56 -3.42
N PHE A 89 7.22 -9.25 -4.66
CA PHE A 89 8.60 -9.22 -5.16
C PHE A 89 8.79 -8.08 -6.15
N ARG A 90 10.00 -7.93 -6.67
CA ARG A 90 10.30 -7.02 -7.77
C ARG A 90 10.40 -7.81 -9.07
N ASP A 91 9.74 -7.31 -10.11
CA ASP A 91 9.88 -7.87 -11.46
C ASP A 91 11.22 -7.50 -12.10
N ALA A 92 11.42 -7.92 -13.35
CA ALA A 92 12.64 -7.64 -14.10
C ALA A 92 12.89 -6.13 -14.31
N ASP A 93 11.85 -5.33 -14.30
CA ASP A 93 11.90 -3.87 -14.44
C ASP A 93 12.05 -3.14 -13.09
N GLY A 94 12.19 -3.91 -11.99
CA GLY A 94 12.34 -3.39 -10.63
C GLY A 94 11.05 -2.91 -9.97
N GLN A 95 9.89 -3.06 -10.62
CA GLN A 95 8.60 -2.66 -10.08
C GLN A 95 8.13 -3.66 -9.01
N ARG A 96 7.50 -3.14 -7.96
CA ARG A 96 6.88 -4.01 -6.95
C ARG A 96 5.60 -4.62 -7.51
N VAL A 97 5.56 -5.95 -7.48
CA VAL A 97 4.42 -6.74 -7.93
C VAL A 97 3.93 -7.68 -6.83
N LEU A 98 2.64 -7.91 -6.82
CA LEU A 98 1.99 -8.92 -6.01
C LEU A 98 1.71 -10.13 -6.90
N GLY A 99 2.47 -11.20 -6.72
CA GLY A 99 2.24 -12.48 -7.39
C GLY A 99 1.24 -13.33 -6.63
N VAL A 100 0.29 -13.90 -7.34
CA VAL A 100 -0.71 -14.84 -6.81
C VAL A 100 -0.67 -16.10 -7.64
N VAL A 101 -0.38 -17.21 -6.99
CA VAL A 101 -0.30 -18.53 -7.63
C VAL A 101 -1.52 -19.36 -7.24
N ALA A 102 -2.23 -19.88 -8.22
CA ALA A 102 -3.40 -20.73 -8.03
C ALA A 102 -3.22 -22.06 -8.79
N PRO A 103 -3.15 -23.19 -8.08
CA PRO A 103 -3.13 -24.50 -8.75
C PRO A 103 -4.47 -24.73 -9.47
N ILE A 104 -4.37 -25.39 -10.62
CA ILE A 104 -5.51 -25.87 -11.39
C ILE A 104 -5.66 -27.35 -11.06
N ASP A 105 -6.58 -27.64 -10.15
CA ASP A 105 -6.83 -28.99 -9.67
C ASP A 105 -7.53 -29.82 -10.73
N ASN A 106 -7.26 -31.14 -10.72
CA ASN A 106 -7.93 -32.10 -11.58
C ASN A 106 -9.28 -32.49 -10.97
N GLU A 107 -10.32 -31.83 -11.39
CA GLU A 107 -11.70 -32.12 -10.96
C GLU A 107 -12.27 -33.32 -11.74
N PRO A 108 -13.34 -33.99 -11.24
CA PRO A 108 -13.95 -35.13 -11.93
C PRO A 108 -14.33 -34.84 -13.39
N GLN A 109 -14.69 -33.59 -13.69
CA GLN A 109 -15.08 -33.13 -15.02
C GLN A 109 -13.89 -33.08 -16.01
N CYS A 110 -12.65 -32.94 -15.49
CA CYS A 110 -11.42 -32.88 -16.29
C CYS A 110 -10.97 -34.26 -16.76
N SER A 111 -11.49 -35.36 -16.17
CA SER A 111 -11.04 -36.72 -16.42
C SER A 111 -11.39 -37.26 -17.81
N GLY A 112 -12.16 -36.51 -18.61
CA GLY A 112 -12.38 -36.83 -20.03
C GLY A 112 -11.14 -36.61 -20.92
N CYS A 113 -10.26 -35.69 -20.52
CA CYS A 113 -9.05 -35.30 -21.26
C CYS A 113 -7.75 -35.52 -20.47
N HIS A 114 -7.83 -35.60 -19.13
CA HIS A 114 -6.68 -35.71 -18.24
C HIS A 114 -6.70 -37.01 -17.43
N ASP A 115 -5.52 -37.54 -17.13
CA ASP A 115 -5.37 -38.74 -16.32
C ASP A 115 -5.84 -38.49 -14.88
N ARG A 116 -6.70 -39.35 -14.36
CA ARG A 116 -7.29 -39.29 -13.01
C ARG A 116 -6.25 -39.40 -11.88
N THR A 117 -5.09 -39.95 -12.16
CA THR A 117 -4.00 -40.06 -11.17
C THR A 117 -3.30 -38.74 -10.91
N GLN A 118 -3.47 -37.77 -11.78
CA GLN A 118 -2.89 -36.41 -11.63
C GLN A 118 -3.78 -35.61 -10.72
N THR A 119 -3.21 -34.99 -9.70
CA THR A 119 -3.93 -34.11 -8.75
C THR A 119 -3.98 -32.66 -9.22
N VAL A 120 -2.92 -32.18 -9.89
CA VAL A 120 -2.78 -30.81 -10.40
C VAL A 120 -2.48 -30.87 -11.89
N LEU A 121 -3.26 -30.16 -12.69
CA LEU A 121 -3.14 -30.11 -14.15
C LEU A 121 -2.23 -28.98 -14.62
N GLY A 122 -2.09 -27.94 -13.79
CA GLY A 122 -1.30 -26.77 -14.11
C GLY A 122 -1.36 -25.73 -13.01
N VAL A 123 -0.82 -24.58 -13.30
CA VAL A 123 -0.76 -23.44 -12.37
C VAL A 123 -1.12 -22.16 -13.09
N LEU A 124 -2.03 -21.38 -12.51
CA LEU A 124 -2.29 -20.01 -12.88
C LEU A 124 -1.41 -19.09 -12.03
N ASP A 125 -0.60 -18.27 -12.66
CA ASP A 125 0.17 -17.18 -12.04
C ASP A 125 -0.40 -15.84 -12.50
N VAL A 126 -0.71 -14.97 -11.54
CA VAL A 126 -1.23 -13.62 -11.77
C VAL A 126 -0.35 -12.63 -11.03
N GLN A 127 0.21 -11.68 -11.75
CA GLN A 127 1.05 -10.62 -11.21
C GLN A 127 0.31 -9.27 -11.30
N LEU A 128 0.19 -8.61 -10.15
CA LEU A 128 -0.52 -7.34 -9.99
C LEU A 128 0.48 -6.24 -9.65
N SER A 129 0.35 -5.07 -10.30
CA SER A 129 1.16 -3.90 -9.97
C SER A 129 0.82 -3.35 -8.60
N MET A 130 1.84 -3.10 -7.79
CA MET A 130 1.70 -2.40 -6.50
C MET A 130 1.86 -0.88 -6.63
N ALA A 131 2.10 -0.35 -7.84
CA ALA A 131 2.39 1.06 -8.06
C ALA A 131 1.27 2.02 -7.60
N SER A 132 0.00 1.60 -7.67
CA SER A 132 -1.12 2.39 -7.15
C SER A 132 -1.13 2.44 -5.63
N VAL A 133 -0.81 1.31 -4.99
CA VAL A 133 -0.71 1.21 -3.52
C VAL A 133 0.46 2.04 -3.02
N ASP A 134 1.64 1.91 -3.65
CA ASP A 134 2.84 2.67 -3.28
C ASP A 134 2.59 4.18 -3.38
N ARG A 135 1.97 4.65 -4.46
CA ARG A 135 1.60 6.07 -4.60
C ARG A 135 0.61 6.54 -3.53
N SER A 136 -0.36 5.70 -3.16
CA SER A 136 -1.34 6.04 -2.12
C SER A 136 -0.67 6.13 -0.74
N VAL A 137 0.28 5.25 -0.44
CA VAL A 137 1.05 5.27 0.80
C VAL A 137 1.90 6.54 0.87
N GLU A 138 2.67 6.85 -0.18
CA GLU A 138 3.49 8.07 -0.24
C GLU A 138 2.66 9.36 -0.10
N ALA A 139 1.49 9.41 -0.73
CA ALA A 139 0.57 10.54 -0.60
C ALA A 139 0.04 10.69 0.84
N SER A 140 -0.31 9.57 1.48
CA SER A 140 -0.80 9.56 2.86
C SER A 140 0.29 9.97 3.86
N GLU A 141 1.51 9.48 3.70
CA GLU A 141 2.65 9.87 4.54
C GLU A 141 2.92 11.37 4.45
N ARG A 142 2.92 11.93 3.26
CA ARG A 142 3.11 13.36 3.03
C ARG A 142 2.00 14.18 3.67
N GLN A 143 0.75 13.76 3.54
CA GLN A 143 -0.40 14.42 4.17
C GLN A 143 -0.29 14.41 5.70
N LEU A 144 0.12 13.28 6.30
CA LEU A 144 0.32 13.15 7.75
C LEU A 144 1.44 14.08 8.24
N LEU A 145 2.56 14.16 7.54
CA LEU A 145 3.66 15.05 7.89
C LEU A 145 3.24 16.52 7.84
N TRP A 146 2.52 16.94 6.81
CA TRP A 146 2.02 18.31 6.70
C TRP A 146 0.99 18.63 7.79
N SER A 147 0.07 17.72 8.10
CA SER A 147 -0.92 17.92 9.15
C SER A 147 -0.28 18.03 10.53
N LEU A 148 0.72 17.20 10.81
CA LEU A 148 1.50 17.26 12.05
C LEU A 148 2.26 18.59 12.17
N ALA A 149 2.97 18.99 11.11
CA ALA A 149 3.72 20.25 11.09
C ALA A 149 2.80 21.46 11.32
N LEU A 150 1.65 21.47 10.68
CA LEU A 150 0.66 22.56 10.84
C LEU A 150 0.09 22.62 12.27
N THR A 151 -0.19 21.45 12.86
CA THR A 151 -0.69 21.35 14.23
C THR A 151 0.35 21.85 15.24
N VAL A 152 1.60 21.43 15.10
CA VAL A 152 2.70 21.87 15.97
C VAL A 152 2.93 23.38 15.83
N ALA A 153 2.96 23.89 14.60
CA ALA A 153 3.10 25.32 14.34
C ALA A 153 1.93 26.15 14.95
N GLY A 154 0.70 25.65 14.81
CA GLY A 154 -0.49 26.29 15.40
C GLY A 154 -0.42 26.34 16.93
N MET A 155 -0.03 25.24 17.56
CA MET A 155 0.15 25.20 19.02
C MET A 155 1.27 26.13 19.49
N ALA A 156 2.40 26.16 18.79
CA ALA A 156 3.51 27.05 19.12
C ALA A 156 3.10 28.53 18.98
N LEU A 157 2.39 28.88 17.92
CA LEU A 157 1.87 30.21 17.72
C LEU A 157 0.90 30.62 18.84
N LEU A 158 -0.04 29.74 19.18
CA LEU A 158 -0.97 29.98 20.26
C LEU A 158 -0.26 30.20 21.59
N ALA A 159 0.69 29.34 21.93
CA ALA A 159 1.51 29.45 23.13
C ALA A 159 2.28 30.79 23.15
N ALA A 160 2.91 31.15 22.04
CA ALA A 160 3.64 32.39 21.91
C ALA A 160 2.73 33.62 22.10
N LEU A 161 1.53 33.60 21.51
CA LEU A 161 0.52 34.65 21.68
C LEU A 161 0.04 34.79 23.14
N LEU A 162 -0.19 33.64 23.81
CA LEU A 162 -0.58 33.63 25.22
C LEU A 162 0.52 34.20 26.11
N VAL A 163 1.77 33.75 25.94
CA VAL A 163 2.93 34.28 26.68
C VAL A 163 3.11 35.77 26.42
N TRP A 164 3.01 36.20 25.17
CA TRP A 164 3.12 37.61 24.83
C TRP A 164 2.03 38.45 25.49
N ARG A 165 0.77 38.00 25.43
CA ARG A 165 -0.40 38.72 25.92
C ARG A 165 -0.49 38.72 27.46
N LEU A 166 -0.18 37.58 28.11
CA LEU A 166 -0.36 37.41 29.55
C LEU A 166 0.86 37.78 30.37
N VAL A 167 2.07 37.73 29.76
CA VAL A 167 3.32 37.96 30.49
C VAL A 167 4.07 39.18 29.93
N LEU A 168 4.49 39.12 28.65
CA LEU A 168 5.41 40.12 28.10
C LEU A 168 4.76 41.52 27.99
N ALA A 169 3.52 41.60 27.55
CA ALA A 169 2.83 42.88 27.39
C ALA A 169 2.55 43.59 28.75
N PRO A 170 2.09 42.91 29.82
CA PRO A 170 1.98 43.51 31.14
C PRO A 170 3.31 43.94 31.75
N VAL A 171 4.34 43.08 31.64
CA VAL A 171 5.71 43.39 32.16
C VAL A 171 6.27 44.65 31.48
N GLY A 172 6.16 44.74 30.15
CA GLY A 172 6.61 45.94 29.43
C GLY A 172 5.85 47.21 29.84
N ARG A 173 4.57 47.14 30.18
CA ARG A 173 3.81 48.28 30.72
C ARG A 173 4.28 48.71 32.10
N LEU A 174 4.62 47.74 32.97
CA LEU A 174 5.21 48.00 34.29
C LEU A 174 6.57 48.67 34.18
N GLU A 175 7.45 48.14 33.32
CA GLU A 175 8.76 48.72 33.07
C GLU A 175 8.67 50.18 32.56
N ALA A 176 7.79 50.44 31.62
CA ALA A 176 7.54 51.80 31.12
C ALA A 176 7.04 52.76 32.19
N ALA A 177 6.19 52.29 33.10
CA ALA A 177 5.70 53.13 34.21
C ALA A 177 6.78 53.39 35.25
N MET A 178 7.60 52.40 35.60
CA MET A 178 8.75 52.58 36.48
C MET A 178 9.77 53.62 35.90
N SER A 179 10.02 53.54 34.62
CA SER A 179 10.88 54.51 33.92
C SER A 179 10.33 55.95 34.00
N ARG A 180 9.03 56.14 33.94
CA ARG A 180 8.39 57.46 34.08
C ARG A 180 8.50 57.99 35.50
N VAL A 181 8.31 57.13 36.50
CA VAL A 181 8.47 57.51 37.91
C VAL A 181 9.91 57.94 38.21
N THR A 182 10.89 57.21 37.71
CA THR A 182 12.32 57.57 37.85
C THR A 182 12.67 58.87 37.11
N ALA A 183 11.93 59.23 36.06
CA ALA A 183 12.08 60.54 35.37
C ALA A 183 11.34 61.70 36.06
N GLY A 184 10.76 61.48 37.26
CA GLY A 184 10.12 62.54 38.09
C GLY A 184 8.58 62.63 37.89
N ASP A 185 7.93 61.83 37.08
CA ASP A 185 6.49 61.79 36.91
C ASP A 185 5.84 60.93 38.01
N LEU A 186 5.60 61.51 39.19
CA LEU A 186 4.97 60.85 40.34
C LEU A 186 3.48 60.62 40.14
N GLY A 187 2.89 61.08 39.06
CA GLY A 187 1.47 60.85 38.72
C GLY A 187 1.25 59.66 37.79
N ALA A 188 2.28 58.95 37.37
CA ALA A 188 2.19 57.80 36.46
C ALA A 188 1.41 56.65 37.12
N ARG A 189 0.28 56.30 36.56
CA ARG A 189 -0.55 55.16 37.00
C ARG A 189 -0.50 54.07 35.93
N VAL A 190 -0.32 52.80 36.38
CA VAL A 190 -0.40 51.65 35.52
C VAL A 190 -1.78 51.02 35.69
N SER A 191 -2.60 51.07 34.67
CA SER A 191 -3.85 50.29 34.64
C SER A 191 -3.59 48.96 34.00
N ILE A 192 -3.48 47.89 34.79
CA ILE A 192 -3.47 46.51 34.33
C ILE A 192 -4.86 45.95 34.55
N ALA A 193 -5.62 45.77 33.48
CA ALA A 193 -6.95 45.16 33.51
C ALA A 193 -6.79 43.65 33.58
N SER A 194 -6.44 43.13 34.77
CA SER A 194 -6.34 41.69 35.06
C SER A 194 -6.81 41.44 36.49
N ASP A 195 -7.57 40.38 36.73
CA ASP A 195 -8.07 39.96 38.06
C ASP A 195 -7.06 39.03 38.80
N ASP A 196 -5.84 38.94 38.31
CA ASP A 196 -4.76 38.14 38.89
C ASP A 196 -3.77 38.98 39.73
N GLU A 197 -2.67 38.37 40.18
CA GLU A 197 -1.62 39.00 40.98
C GLU A 197 -1.02 40.24 40.28
N MET A 198 -1.01 40.27 38.95
CA MET A 198 -0.53 41.38 38.17
C MET A 198 -1.48 42.61 38.21
N GLY A 199 -2.78 42.35 38.21
CA GLY A 199 -3.79 43.38 38.39
C GLY A 199 -3.77 44.00 39.79
N ARG A 200 -3.47 43.19 40.83
CA ARG A 200 -3.33 43.66 42.23
C ARG A 200 -2.09 44.51 42.44
N LEU A 201 -0.99 44.21 41.76
CA LEU A 201 0.25 45.01 41.80
C LEU A 201 0.11 46.36 41.09
N GLY A 202 -0.73 46.45 40.05
CA GLY A 202 -0.96 47.68 39.31
C GLY A 202 -1.96 48.64 39.99
N GLY A 203 -2.73 48.18 41.01
CA GLY A 203 -3.73 48.95 41.74
C GLY A 203 -3.28 49.46 43.12
N ALA A 204 -2.08 49.11 43.57
CA ALA A 204 -1.48 49.58 44.80
C ALA A 204 -0.60 50.82 44.56
#